data_242597817618f24ca76d25a0bf3d2454
#
_entry.id   242597817618f24ca76d25a0bf3d2454
#
_cell.length_a   1.000
_cell.length_b   1.000
_cell.length_c   1.000
_cell.angle_alpha   90.00
_cell.angle_beta   90.00
_cell.angle_gamma   90.00
#
_symmetry.space_group_name_H-M   'P 1'
#
loop_
_entity.id
_entity.type
_entity.pdbx_description
1 polymer ?
#
loop_
_entity_poly.entity_id
_entity_poly.type
_entity_poly.pdbx_seq_one_letter_code
_entity_poly.pdbx_strand_id
1 'polypeptide(L)'
;MRIKSIKLIWSFLAASLLCLSSCSKDEPDPGPVWPDDPGETPGEVADKPADCGNIVVAHRGGASEAGIAFPDNSIASLQYAMSLKCYASECDIYWTKDDKVVVAHADGDYRINGLHPWEATLEQIRAAGKLANGETVPDLEMFLDEVMKVGSCTRLWLDIKNISGMSAYPINACRKACEIIKKKKAQNFVEFICTSNATVMASSYSYATAVGSNIGWMANKSASEYTQRGYKWANLSTEFMKQGGGNLTIEEFNKAGVDVSVFNADDDVTMDYYIAYASKMKAICTNYPKKLLSKMGK
;
A
#
# COMPACT_ATOMS: atom_id res chain seq x y z
N MET A 1 -15.09 88.27 -1.28
CA MET A 1 -14.91 87.54 -2.56
C MET A 1 -15.50 86.14 -2.44
N ARG A 2 -16.58 85.89 -3.14
CA ARG A 2 -17.41 84.62 -3.02
C ARG A 2 -16.87 83.56 -3.96
N ILE A 3 -16.62 82.41 -3.45
CA ILE A 3 -16.46 81.18 -4.31
C ILE A 3 -17.50 80.17 -3.91
N LYS A 4 -18.27 79.76 -4.92
CA LYS A 4 -19.42 78.89 -4.81
C LYS A 4 -19.00 77.43 -4.65
N SER A 5 -19.65 76.72 -3.70
CA SER A 5 -19.52 75.27 -3.52
C SER A 5 -20.39 74.57 -4.56
N ILE A 6 -19.79 73.62 -5.26
CA ILE A 6 -20.52 72.63 -6.08
C ILE A 6 -20.66 71.36 -5.27
N LYS A 7 -21.89 70.97 -4.97
CA LYS A 7 -22.24 69.69 -4.34
C LYS A 7 -22.33 68.63 -5.43
N LEU A 8 -21.43 67.62 -5.35
CA LEU A 8 -21.55 66.40 -6.16
C LEU A 8 -22.30 65.36 -5.34
N ILE A 9 -23.44 64.89 -5.82
CA ILE A 9 -24.27 63.86 -5.22
C ILE A 9 -23.78 62.53 -5.79
N TRP A 10 -23.22 61.67 -4.94
CA TRP A 10 -22.95 60.30 -5.27
C TRP A 10 -24.06 59.40 -4.70
N SER A 11 -24.81 58.80 -5.60
CA SER A 11 -25.77 57.76 -5.27
C SER A 11 -25.05 56.46 -4.99
N PHE A 12 -25.11 55.99 -3.74
CA PHE A 12 -24.65 54.65 -3.40
C PHE A 12 -25.72 53.62 -3.79
N LEU A 13 -25.43 52.84 -4.81
CA LEU A 13 -26.18 51.61 -5.11
C LEU A 13 -25.62 50.52 -4.22
N ALA A 14 -26.34 50.12 -3.18
CA ALA A 14 -26.02 48.95 -2.35
C ALA A 14 -26.36 47.70 -3.13
N ALA A 15 -25.33 47.04 -3.70
CA ALA A 15 -25.45 45.70 -4.20
C ALA A 15 -25.28 44.75 -3.03
N SER A 16 -26.38 44.14 -2.57
CA SER A 16 -26.35 43.06 -1.60
C SER A 16 -25.75 41.82 -2.27
N LEU A 17 -24.49 41.53 -1.98
CA LEU A 17 -23.85 40.27 -2.35
C LEU A 17 -24.33 39.18 -1.36
N LEU A 18 -25.31 38.41 -1.75
CA LEU A 18 -25.66 37.15 -1.13
C LEU A 18 -24.48 36.19 -1.38
N CYS A 19 -23.63 36.03 -0.40
CA CYS A 19 -22.71 34.89 -0.35
C CYS A 19 -23.54 33.61 -0.14
N LEU A 20 -23.92 32.97 -1.23
CA LEU A 20 -24.28 31.56 -1.21
C LEU A 20 -23.01 30.79 -0.89
N SER A 21 -22.80 30.39 0.36
CA SER A 21 -21.87 29.37 0.73
C SER A 21 -22.35 28.06 0.10
N SER A 22 -21.85 27.79 -1.11
CA SER A 22 -21.89 26.48 -1.70
C SER A 22 -21.04 25.57 -0.80
N CYS A 23 -21.71 24.77 0.06
CA CYS A 23 -21.12 23.54 0.54
C CYS A 23 -20.92 22.67 -0.71
N SER A 24 -19.73 22.68 -1.26
CA SER A 24 -19.29 21.64 -2.16
C SER A 24 -19.31 20.35 -1.34
N LYS A 25 -20.29 19.50 -1.58
CA LYS A 25 -20.18 18.09 -1.25
C LYS A 25 -18.91 17.65 -1.98
N ASP A 26 -17.92 17.15 -1.22
CA ASP A 26 -16.80 16.43 -1.80
C ASP A 26 -17.38 15.23 -2.54
N GLU A 27 -17.68 15.41 -3.83
CA GLU A 27 -17.93 14.26 -4.69
C GLU A 27 -16.60 13.46 -4.72
N PRO A 28 -16.66 12.15 -4.52
CA PRO A 28 -15.46 11.33 -4.64
C PRO A 28 -14.89 11.56 -6.05
N ASP A 29 -13.60 11.82 -6.12
CA ASP A 29 -12.82 11.89 -7.35
C ASP A 29 -13.28 10.72 -8.26
N PRO A 30 -13.74 10.97 -9.51
CA PRO A 30 -14.26 9.93 -10.40
C PRO A 30 -13.24 8.81 -10.71
N GLY A 31 -12.07 8.85 -10.12
CA GLY A 31 -10.98 7.92 -10.35
C GLY A 31 -10.23 8.21 -11.65
N PRO A 32 -9.04 7.64 -11.79
CA PRO A 32 -8.19 7.91 -12.96
C PRO A 32 -8.85 7.39 -14.24
N VAL A 33 -9.10 8.30 -15.18
CA VAL A 33 -9.36 7.93 -16.58
C VAL A 33 -7.99 7.64 -17.19
N TRP A 34 -7.70 6.36 -17.38
CA TRP A 34 -6.52 5.94 -18.13
C TRP A 34 -6.80 6.19 -19.62
N PRO A 35 -5.89 6.85 -20.36
CA PRO A 35 -6.04 6.95 -21.81
C PRO A 35 -6.09 5.53 -22.38
N ASP A 36 -7.12 5.24 -23.17
CA ASP A 36 -7.19 4.00 -23.94
C ASP A 36 -5.95 3.95 -24.84
N ASP A 37 -5.11 2.93 -24.65
CA ASP A 37 -3.97 2.69 -25.52
C ASP A 37 -4.51 2.16 -26.87
N PRO A 38 -4.39 2.90 -27.99
CA PRO A 38 -5.03 2.53 -29.25
C PRO A 38 -4.26 1.45 -30.00
N GLY A 39 -3.85 0.37 -29.32
CA GLY A 39 -3.04 -0.66 -30.02
C GLY A 39 -2.92 -2.03 -29.39
N GLU A 40 -3.38 -2.26 -28.18
CA GLU A 40 -3.29 -3.60 -27.60
C GLU A 40 -4.61 -4.36 -27.73
N THR A 41 -4.62 -5.39 -28.60
CA THR A 41 -5.57 -6.51 -28.49
C THR A 41 -5.54 -7.00 -27.04
N PRO A 42 -6.68 -7.37 -26.40
CA PRO A 42 -6.66 -7.95 -25.06
C PRO A 42 -5.77 -9.21 -25.11
N GLY A 43 -4.50 -9.05 -24.76
CA GLY A 43 -3.58 -10.17 -24.64
C GLY A 43 -3.99 -11.04 -23.46
N GLU A 44 -3.68 -12.33 -23.55
CA GLU A 44 -3.90 -13.28 -22.46
C GLU A 44 -3.49 -12.65 -21.12
N VAL A 45 -4.42 -12.68 -20.16
CA VAL A 45 -4.14 -12.24 -18.79
C VAL A 45 -2.95 -13.05 -18.28
N ALA A 46 -1.91 -12.39 -17.75
CA ALA A 46 -0.78 -13.08 -17.13
C ALA A 46 -1.28 -14.19 -16.20
N ASP A 47 -0.63 -15.34 -16.21
CA ASP A 47 -1.01 -16.47 -15.37
C ASP A 47 -1.21 -16.03 -13.93
N LYS A 48 -2.27 -16.54 -13.31
CA LYS A 48 -2.48 -16.30 -11.88
C LYS A 48 -1.40 -17.07 -11.12
N PRO A 49 -0.89 -16.51 -9.99
CA PRO A 49 -0.03 -17.29 -9.12
C PRO A 49 -0.75 -18.56 -8.70
N ALA A 50 -0.02 -19.65 -8.59
CA ALA A 50 -0.54 -20.91 -8.06
C ALA A 50 -1.06 -20.74 -6.62
N ASP A 51 -1.85 -21.70 -6.12
CA ASP A 51 -2.20 -21.70 -4.70
C ASP A 51 -1.01 -22.18 -3.88
N CYS A 52 -0.55 -21.34 -2.94
CA CYS A 52 0.51 -21.69 -1.99
C CYS A 52 0.03 -22.64 -0.88
N GLY A 53 -1.28 -22.86 -0.72
CA GLY A 53 -1.86 -23.70 0.33
C GLY A 53 -1.67 -23.16 1.75
N ASN A 54 -1.39 -21.88 1.91
CA ASN A 54 -1.25 -21.20 3.20
C ASN A 54 -1.62 -19.72 3.09
N ILE A 55 -1.59 -19.02 4.25
CA ILE A 55 -1.94 -17.60 4.38
C ILE A 55 -0.79 -16.77 4.98
N VAL A 56 0.44 -17.28 4.90
CA VAL A 56 1.62 -16.63 5.50
C VAL A 56 2.16 -15.54 4.58
N VAL A 57 2.34 -14.35 5.12
CA VAL A 57 2.99 -13.22 4.45
C VAL A 57 4.34 -12.97 5.11
N ALA A 58 5.39 -12.98 4.30
CA ALA A 58 6.74 -12.66 4.75
C ALA A 58 6.93 -11.14 4.78
N HIS A 59 6.97 -10.53 5.98
CA HIS A 59 7.23 -9.10 6.15
C HIS A 59 8.61 -8.74 5.60
N ARG A 60 8.67 -7.84 4.62
CA ARG A 60 9.87 -7.45 3.87
C ARG A 60 10.68 -8.61 3.30
N GLY A 61 9.96 -9.69 2.96
CA GLY A 61 10.59 -10.93 2.46
C GLY A 61 11.06 -11.91 3.55
N GLY A 62 10.87 -11.61 4.84
CA GLY A 62 11.29 -12.49 5.95
C GLY A 62 12.76 -12.35 6.32
N ALA A 63 13.38 -11.23 6.04
CA ALA A 63 14.80 -10.96 6.27
C ALA A 63 15.26 -11.18 7.73
N SER A 64 14.41 -10.84 8.71
CA SER A 64 14.70 -11.02 10.14
C SER A 64 15.00 -12.49 10.50
N GLU A 65 14.38 -13.44 9.82
CA GLU A 65 14.61 -14.87 10.01
C GLU A 65 15.74 -15.39 9.11
N ALA A 66 15.82 -14.89 7.87
CA ALA A 66 16.77 -15.37 6.88
C ALA A 66 18.22 -14.87 7.11
N GLY A 67 18.38 -13.74 7.81
CA GLY A 67 19.67 -13.17 8.17
C GLY A 67 20.24 -12.20 7.12
N ILE A 68 21.45 -11.72 7.34
CA ILE A 68 22.11 -10.62 6.58
C ILE A 68 22.25 -10.87 5.08
N ALA A 69 22.28 -12.13 4.65
CA ALA A 69 22.32 -12.48 3.22
C ALA A 69 21.03 -12.12 2.48
N PHE A 70 19.96 -11.87 3.21
CA PHE A 70 18.61 -11.58 2.71
C PHE A 70 18.09 -10.28 3.35
N PRO A 71 18.67 -9.12 3.04
CA PRO A 71 18.24 -7.87 3.68
C PRO A 71 16.81 -7.53 3.34
N ASP A 72 16.15 -6.76 4.21
CA ASP A 72 14.80 -6.26 4.02
C ASP A 72 14.63 -5.66 2.62
N ASN A 73 13.51 -5.97 1.97
CA ASN A 73 13.16 -5.40 0.66
C ASN A 73 14.20 -5.68 -0.44
N SER A 74 14.97 -6.76 -0.35
CA SER A 74 15.91 -7.20 -1.40
C SER A 74 15.26 -8.22 -2.35
N ILE A 75 15.86 -8.42 -3.53
CA ILE A 75 15.48 -9.54 -4.40
C ILE A 75 15.76 -10.87 -3.71
N ALA A 76 16.86 -10.97 -2.97
CA ALA A 76 17.18 -12.18 -2.22
C ALA A 76 16.11 -12.51 -1.17
N SER A 77 15.58 -11.51 -0.42
CA SER A 77 14.51 -11.75 0.56
C SER A 77 13.19 -12.13 -0.11
N LEU A 78 12.86 -11.54 -1.26
CA LEU A 78 11.72 -11.99 -2.07
C LEU A 78 11.88 -13.46 -2.50
N GLN A 79 13.05 -13.83 -3.02
CA GLN A 79 13.35 -15.21 -3.41
C GLN A 79 13.29 -16.18 -2.21
N TYR A 80 13.70 -15.74 -1.02
CA TYR A 80 13.52 -16.51 0.20
C TYR A 80 12.05 -16.77 0.51
N ALA A 81 11.20 -15.75 0.50
CA ALA A 81 9.76 -15.89 0.69
C ALA A 81 9.13 -16.83 -0.37
N MET A 82 9.57 -16.71 -1.64
CA MET A 82 9.13 -17.59 -2.73
C MET A 82 9.58 -19.05 -2.52
N SER A 83 10.81 -19.27 -2.06
CA SER A 83 11.33 -20.63 -1.76
C SER A 83 10.55 -21.32 -0.64
N LEU A 84 10.06 -20.55 0.33
CA LEU A 84 9.17 -21.01 1.40
C LEU A 84 7.71 -21.18 0.92
N LYS A 85 7.39 -20.80 -0.32
CA LYS A 85 6.03 -20.76 -0.85
C LYS A 85 5.07 -19.94 0.01
N CYS A 86 5.51 -18.81 0.55
CA CYS A 86 4.65 -17.89 1.26
C CYS A 86 3.51 -17.39 0.35
N TYR A 87 2.31 -17.20 0.92
CA TYR A 87 1.18 -16.59 0.20
C TYR A 87 1.54 -15.26 -0.43
N ALA A 88 2.29 -14.43 0.31
CA ALA A 88 2.83 -13.18 -0.22
C ALA A 88 4.19 -12.84 0.40
N SER A 89 4.95 -12.01 -0.31
CA SER A 89 6.08 -11.23 0.22
C SER A 89 5.63 -9.78 0.31
N GLU A 90 5.66 -9.22 1.51
CA GLU A 90 5.37 -7.80 1.70
C GLU A 90 6.63 -6.98 1.42
N CYS A 91 6.47 -5.79 0.86
CA CYS A 91 7.55 -4.83 0.61
C CYS A 91 7.06 -3.38 0.63
N ASP A 92 7.93 -2.49 1.09
CA ASP A 92 7.68 -1.06 1.22
C ASP A 92 7.95 -0.33 -0.08
N ILE A 93 7.02 0.54 -0.54
CA ILE A 93 7.18 1.28 -1.79
C ILE A 93 7.19 2.79 -1.58
N TYR A 94 8.07 3.48 -2.33
CA TYR A 94 8.14 4.94 -2.41
C TYR A 94 8.25 5.42 -3.86
N TRP A 95 7.71 6.62 -4.10
CA TRP A 95 7.81 7.30 -5.38
C TRP A 95 9.09 8.13 -5.44
N THR A 96 9.80 8.08 -6.58
CA THR A 96 11.04 8.82 -6.81
C THR A 96 10.81 10.05 -7.68
N LYS A 97 11.76 11.01 -7.64
CA LYS A 97 11.73 12.25 -8.42
C LYS A 97 11.60 12.01 -9.93
N ASP A 98 12.16 10.92 -10.44
CA ASP A 98 12.12 10.52 -11.86
C ASP A 98 10.96 9.59 -12.19
N ASP A 99 9.87 9.64 -11.40
CA ASP A 99 8.63 8.91 -11.59
C ASP A 99 8.85 7.38 -11.67
N LYS A 100 9.65 6.85 -10.75
CA LYS A 100 9.85 5.41 -10.51
C LYS A 100 9.26 4.99 -9.18
N VAL A 101 9.14 3.69 -8.96
CA VAL A 101 8.76 3.10 -7.67
C VAL A 101 9.95 2.32 -7.12
N VAL A 102 10.59 2.87 -6.10
CA VAL A 102 11.67 2.20 -5.38
C VAL A 102 11.09 1.29 -4.30
N VAL A 103 11.71 0.12 -4.10
CA VAL A 103 11.35 -0.84 -3.06
C VAL A 103 12.42 -0.80 -1.98
N ALA A 104 12.09 -0.24 -0.83
CA ALA A 104 12.98 -0.13 0.32
C ALA A 104 12.18 0.32 1.55
N HIS A 105 12.65 -0.01 2.75
CA HIS A 105 12.18 0.65 3.97
C HIS A 105 13.04 1.89 4.24
N ALA A 106 12.43 3.07 4.20
CA ALA A 106 13.11 4.32 4.56
C ALA A 106 13.37 4.40 6.07
N ASP A 107 14.36 5.19 6.46
CA ASP A 107 14.63 5.51 7.86
C ASP A 107 13.53 6.39 8.49
N GLY A 108 13.71 6.76 9.77
CA GLY A 108 12.73 7.57 10.50
C GLY A 108 12.51 8.98 9.95
N ASP A 109 13.39 9.47 9.05
CA ASP A 109 13.25 10.73 8.32
C ASP A 109 12.86 10.51 6.84
N TYR A 110 12.32 9.34 6.52
CA TYR A 110 11.92 8.94 5.17
C TYR A 110 13.05 8.93 4.13
N ARG A 111 14.29 8.63 4.54
CA ARG A 111 15.44 8.57 3.64
C ARG A 111 15.79 7.13 3.28
N ILE A 112 16.14 6.93 2.02
CA ILE A 112 16.74 5.70 1.50
C ILE A 112 18.18 6.04 1.09
N ASN A 113 19.15 5.38 1.68
CA ASN A 113 20.57 5.73 1.51
C ASN A 113 20.88 7.21 1.75
N GLY A 114 20.21 7.82 2.75
CA GLY A 114 20.38 9.22 3.12
C GLY A 114 19.65 10.24 2.22
N LEU A 115 18.88 9.80 1.23
CA LEU A 115 18.15 10.66 0.27
C LEU A 115 16.63 10.49 0.41
N HIS A 116 15.88 11.59 0.35
CA HIS A 116 14.44 11.53 0.21
C HIS A 116 14.06 11.03 -1.20
N PRO A 117 13.26 9.98 -1.33
CA PRO A 117 12.92 9.41 -2.64
C PRO A 117 12.33 10.44 -3.62
N TRP A 118 11.44 11.31 -3.15
CA TRP A 118 10.78 12.33 -3.97
C TRP A 118 11.68 13.50 -4.42
N GLU A 119 12.90 13.62 -3.86
CA GLU A 119 13.90 14.61 -4.23
C GLU A 119 15.05 14.02 -5.06
N ALA A 120 15.17 12.69 -5.08
CA ALA A 120 16.23 11.95 -5.75
C ALA A 120 15.70 11.04 -6.85
N THR A 121 16.48 10.86 -7.91
CA THR A 121 16.23 9.83 -8.90
C THR A 121 16.58 8.44 -8.35
N LEU A 122 15.99 7.39 -8.90
CA LEU A 122 16.34 6.02 -8.54
C LEU A 122 17.84 5.74 -8.71
N GLU A 123 18.46 6.29 -9.77
CA GLU A 123 19.91 6.16 -9.99
C GLU A 123 20.73 6.82 -8.88
N GLN A 124 20.33 8.02 -8.44
CA GLN A 124 20.98 8.68 -7.31
C GLN A 124 20.87 7.89 -6.01
N ILE A 125 19.70 7.30 -5.72
CA ILE A 125 19.50 6.44 -4.54
C ILE A 125 20.41 5.20 -4.62
N ARG A 126 20.51 4.57 -5.79
CA ARG A 126 21.37 3.41 -6.03
C ARG A 126 22.86 3.73 -5.94
N ALA A 127 23.25 4.92 -6.40
CA ALA A 127 24.65 5.38 -6.32
C ALA A 127 25.07 5.74 -4.88
N ALA A 128 24.13 6.18 -4.04
CA ALA A 128 24.40 6.56 -2.66
C ALA A 128 24.64 5.37 -1.72
N GLY A 129 24.24 4.14 -2.08
CA GLY A 129 24.49 2.95 -1.25
C GLY A 129 23.93 1.67 -1.83
N LYS A 130 24.35 0.56 -1.25
CA LYS A 130 23.89 -0.80 -1.56
C LYS A 130 23.28 -1.44 -0.33
N LEU A 131 22.50 -2.50 -0.55
CA LEU A 131 21.98 -3.34 0.52
C LEU A 131 23.13 -4.13 1.18
N ALA A 132 22.90 -4.68 2.39
CA ALA A 132 23.91 -5.35 3.19
C ALA A 132 24.57 -6.57 2.48
N ASN A 133 23.86 -7.20 1.56
CA ASN A 133 24.36 -8.31 0.74
C ASN A 133 25.04 -7.85 -0.57
N GLY A 134 25.18 -6.55 -0.80
CA GLY A 134 25.79 -5.98 -2.01
C GLY A 134 24.83 -5.76 -3.18
N GLU A 135 23.56 -6.13 -3.07
CA GLU A 135 22.54 -5.81 -4.08
C GLU A 135 22.35 -4.30 -4.21
N THR A 136 21.97 -3.86 -5.40
CA THR A 136 21.45 -2.50 -5.59
C THR A 136 20.05 -2.39 -5.00
N VAL A 137 19.65 -1.19 -4.54
CA VAL A 137 18.26 -0.95 -4.12
C VAL A 137 17.34 -1.26 -5.30
N PRO A 138 16.39 -2.18 -5.14
CA PRO A 138 15.50 -2.60 -6.23
C PRO A 138 14.40 -1.59 -6.50
N ASP A 139 13.80 -1.72 -7.69
CA ASP A 139 12.54 -1.08 -8.03
C ASP A 139 11.42 -2.12 -8.16
N LEU A 140 10.19 -1.62 -8.31
CA LEU A 140 9.02 -2.49 -8.44
C LEU A 140 9.08 -3.38 -9.69
N GLU A 141 9.67 -2.90 -10.80
CA GLU A 141 9.77 -3.71 -12.02
C GLU A 141 10.62 -4.97 -11.77
N MET A 142 11.73 -4.85 -11.04
CA MET A 142 12.59 -5.99 -10.65
C MET A 142 11.82 -6.99 -9.75
N PHE A 143 11.02 -6.51 -8.80
CA PHE A 143 10.20 -7.36 -7.94
C PHE A 143 9.11 -8.10 -8.73
N LEU A 144 8.47 -7.43 -9.69
CA LEU A 144 7.47 -8.05 -10.55
C LEU A 144 8.10 -9.09 -11.48
N ASP A 145 9.25 -8.82 -12.06
CA ASP A 145 9.96 -9.77 -12.92
C ASP A 145 10.38 -11.04 -12.15
N GLU A 146 10.65 -10.91 -10.86
CA GLU A 146 10.96 -12.04 -10.01
C GLU A 146 9.70 -12.85 -9.64
N VAL A 147 8.66 -12.18 -9.12
CA VAL A 147 7.47 -12.86 -8.60
C VAL A 147 6.61 -13.50 -9.69
N MET A 148 6.64 -12.95 -10.92
CA MET A 148 5.90 -13.47 -12.08
C MET A 148 6.57 -14.64 -12.79
N LYS A 149 7.71 -15.15 -12.31
CA LYS A 149 8.34 -16.35 -12.86
C LYS A 149 7.39 -17.54 -12.84
N VAL A 150 7.46 -18.35 -13.90
CA VAL A 150 6.60 -19.54 -14.05
C VAL A 150 6.71 -20.44 -12.83
N GLY A 151 5.57 -20.86 -12.30
CA GLY A 151 5.47 -21.72 -11.11
C GLY A 151 5.47 -20.98 -9.78
N SER A 152 5.58 -19.65 -9.76
CA SER A 152 5.42 -18.87 -8.53
C SER A 152 3.98 -18.99 -8.00
N CYS A 153 3.84 -19.21 -6.69
CA CYS A 153 2.56 -19.08 -5.99
C CYS A 153 2.51 -17.79 -5.11
N THR A 154 3.67 -17.15 -4.92
CA THR A 154 3.80 -15.97 -4.06
C THR A 154 3.29 -14.72 -4.76
N ARG A 155 2.63 -13.83 -4.00
CA ARG A 155 2.23 -12.47 -4.43
C ARG A 155 3.12 -11.43 -3.82
N LEU A 156 3.04 -10.21 -4.34
CA LEU A 156 3.58 -9.02 -3.66
C LEU A 156 2.45 -8.34 -2.86
N TRP A 157 2.75 -7.96 -1.63
CA TRP A 157 2.00 -6.99 -0.87
C TRP A 157 2.79 -5.68 -0.88
N LEU A 158 2.28 -4.69 -1.59
CA LEU A 158 2.92 -3.37 -1.71
C LEU A 158 2.41 -2.46 -0.60
N ASP A 159 3.28 -2.14 0.37
CA ASP A 159 2.94 -1.22 1.47
C ASP A 159 3.13 0.24 1.03
N ILE A 160 2.00 0.95 0.93
CA ILE A 160 1.95 2.38 0.65
C ILE A 160 2.17 3.13 1.95
N LYS A 161 3.41 3.58 2.16
CA LYS A 161 3.82 4.26 3.41
C LYS A 161 3.20 5.66 3.55
N ASN A 162 2.86 6.02 4.79
CA ASN A 162 2.50 7.39 5.09
C ASN A 162 3.75 8.28 5.15
N ILE A 163 3.64 9.49 4.57
CA ILE A 163 4.64 10.54 4.74
C ILE A 163 3.93 11.71 5.39
N SER A 164 4.34 12.07 6.62
CA SER A 164 3.66 13.07 7.43
C SER A 164 3.55 14.41 6.71
N GLY A 165 2.34 14.93 6.59
CA GLY A 165 2.06 16.20 5.91
C GLY A 165 2.18 16.19 4.38
N MET A 166 2.51 15.04 3.75
CA MET A 166 2.84 14.96 2.32
C MET A 166 2.08 13.83 1.61
N SER A 167 0.75 13.82 1.68
CA SER A 167 -0.10 12.75 1.11
C SER A 167 0.09 12.53 -0.40
N ALA A 168 0.54 13.55 -1.14
CA ALA A 168 0.76 13.42 -2.59
C ALA A 168 1.82 12.37 -2.96
N TYR A 169 2.87 12.20 -2.16
CA TYR A 169 3.94 11.26 -2.48
C TYR A 169 3.51 9.79 -2.38
N PRO A 170 2.88 9.33 -1.28
CA PRO A 170 2.34 7.97 -1.24
C PRO A 170 1.24 7.72 -2.28
N ILE A 171 0.41 8.72 -2.59
CA ILE A 171 -0.58 8.62 -3.67
C ILE A 171 0.13 8.42 -5.03
N ASN A 172 1.20 9.18 -5.31
CA ASN A 172 2.00 9.00 -6.52
C ASN A 172 2.71 7.64 -6.57
N ALA A 173 3.16 7.10 -5.43
CA ALA A 173 3.73 5.76 -5.36
C ALA A 173 2.70 4.70 -5.81
N CYS A 174 1.47 4.78 -5.28
CA CYS A 174 0.39 3.89 -5.67
C CYS A 174 0.01 4.06 -7.16
N ARG A 175 -0.21 5.30 -7.61
CA ARG A 175 -0.53 5.61 -9.01
C ARG A 175 0.51 5.01 -9.95
N LYS A 176 1.79 5.27 -9.69
CA LYS A 176 2.88 4.76 -10.55
C LYS A 176 3.01 3.24 -10.49
N ALA A 177 2.85 2.64 -9.31
CA ALA A 177 2.80 1.19 -9.18
C ALA A 177 1.68 0.58 -10.03
N CYS A 178 0.48 1.18 -10.03
CA CYS A 178 -0.65 0.74 -10.86
C CYS A 178 -0.36 0.84 -12.37
N GLU A 179 0.33 1.90 -12.82
CA GLU A 179 0.77 2.01 -14.22
C GLU A 179 1.72 0.86 -14.62
N ILE A 180 2.71 0.56 -13.75
CA ILE A 180 3.66 -0.54 -13.97
C ILE A 180 2.93 -1.89 -13.97
N ILE A 181 2.02 -2.12 -13.01
CA ILE A 181 1.22 -3.35 -12.90
C ILE A 181 0.37 -3.55 -14.16
N LYS A 182 -0.32 -2.51 -14.63
CA LYS A 182 -1.11 -2.55 -15.87
C LYS A 182 -0.23 -2.90 -17.06
N LYS A 183 0.90 -2.21 -17.24
CA LYS A 183 1.86 -2.44 -18.33
C LYS A 183 2.40 -3.87 -18.34
N LYS A 184 2.73 -4.42 -17.18
CA LYS A 184 3.26 -5.80 -17.03
C LYS A 184 2.16 -6.87 -16.95
N LYS A 185 0.87 -6.50 -16.92
CA LYS A 185 -0.27 -7.41 -16.70
C LYS A 185 -0.15 -8.20 -15.38
N ALA A 186 0.39 -7.56 -14.35
CA ALA A 186 0.78 -8.17 -13.07
C ALA A 186 -0.32 -8.13 -12.00
N GLN A 187 -1.55 -7.71 -12.31
CA GLN A 187 -2.63 -7.47 -11.35
C GLN A 187 -2.98 -8.68 -10.48
N ASN A 188 -2.78 -9.89 -10.98
CA ASN A 188 -3.03 -11.13 -10.24
C ASN A 188 -1.91 -11.47 -9.21
N PHE A 189 -0.75 -10.83 -9.36
CA PHE A 189 0.42 -11.03 -8.51
C PHE A 189 0.59 -9.93 -7.47
N VAL A 190 -0.30 -8.93 -7.43
CA VAL A 190 -0.13 -7.76 -6.56
C VAL A 190 -1.40 -7.48 -5.77
N GLU A 191 -1.21 -7.27 -4.48
CA GLU A 191 -2.18 -6.69 -3.56
C GLU A 191 -1.51 -5.51 -2.86
N PHE A 192 -2.28 -4.47 -2.53
CA PHE A 192 -1.77 -3.32 -1.79
C PHE A 192 -2.18 -3.37 -0.33
N ILE A 193 -1.34 -2.83 0.54
CA ILE A 193 -1.73 -2.43 1.89
C ILE A 193 -1.45 -0.94 2.04
N CYS A 194 -2.33 -0.22 2.70
CA CYS A 194 -2.27 1.23 2.75
C CYS A 194 -2.36 1.73 4.19
N THR A 195 -1.52 2.68 4.49
CA THR A 195 -1.48 3.42 5.77
C THR A 195 -2.85 3.81 6.30
N SER A 196 -2.92 4.14 7.59
CA SER A 196 -4.14 4.64 8.26
C SER A 196 -4.64 5.99 7.75
N ASN A 197 -3.85 6.74 6.98
CA ASN A 197 -4.23 8.04 6.41
C ASN A 197 -5.41 7.88 5.43
N ALA A 198 -6.57 8.44 5.78
CA ALA A 198 -7.80 8.26 5.02
C ALA A 198 -7.74 8.88 3.61
N THR A 199 -7.04 10.01 3.43
CA THR A 199 -6.87 10.65 2.12
C THR A 199 -6.01 9.79 1.19
N VAL A 200 -4.89 9.28 1.71
CA VAL A 200 -4.02 8.36 0.95
C VAL A 200 -4.78 7.09 0.59
N MET A 201 -5.50 6.51 1.55
CA MET A 201 -6.29 5.30 1.31
C MET A 201 -7.37 5.50 0.26
N ALA A 202 -8.15 6.59 0.32
CA ALA A 202 -9.24 6.84 -0.64
C ALA A 202 -8.72 6.96 -2.08
N SER A 203 -7.64 7.73 -2.29
CA SER A 203 -7.02 7.85 -3.62
C SER A 203 -6.40 6.53 -4.08
N SER A 204 -5.66 5.85 -3.20
CA SER A 204 -5.02 4.56 -3.52
C SER A 204 -6.03 3.46 -3.82
N TYR A 205 -7.18 3.46 -3.14
CA TYR A 205 -8.28 2.53 -3.39
C TYR A 205 -8.78 2.65 -4.84
N SER A 206 -8.98 3.89 -5.32
CA SER A 206 -9.41 4.13 -6.69
C SER A 206 -8.39 3.63 -7.71
N TYR A 207 -7.10 3.87 -7.50
CA TYR A 207 -6.04 3.39 -8.39
C TYR A 207 -5.93 1.85 -8.40
N ALA A 208 -5.86 1.23 -7.21
CA ALA A 208 -5.69 -0.21 -7.08
C ALA A 208 -6.87 -0.98 -7.69
N THR A 209 -8.11 -0.55 -7.40
CA THR A 209 -9.31 -1.20 -7.95
C THR A 209 -9.44 -1.01 -9.45
N ALA A 210 -9.02 0.14 -10.01
CA ALA A 210 -9.04 0.40 -11.45
C ALA A 210 -8.11 -0.55 -12.24
N VAL A 211 -7.05 -1.08 -11.63
CA VAL A 211 -6.18 -2.09 -12.27
C VAL A 211 -6.53 -3.52 -11.86
N GLY A 212 -7.60 -3.74 -11.09
CA GLY A 212 -8.06 -5.05 -10.65
C GLY A 212 -7.28 -5.65 -9.48
N SER A 213 -6.51 -4.84 -8.73
CA SER A 213 -5.80 -5.28 -7.53
C SER A 213 -6.61 -5.01 -6.27
N ASN A 214 -6.47 -5.87 -5.26
CA ASN A 214 -7.04 -5.65 -3.93
C ASN A 214 -6.20 -4.67 -3.13
N ILE A 215 -6.87 -3.97 -2.19
CA ILE A 215 -6.18 -3.07 -1.26
C ILE A 215 -6.76 -3.17 0.15
N GLY A 216 -5.89 -3.38 1.14
CA GLY A 216 -6.22 -3.43 2.56
C GLY A 216 -5.89 -2.12 3.27
N TRP A 217 -6.77 -1.66 4.15
CA TRP A 217 -6.56 -0.46 4.94
C TRP A 217 -5.98 -0.81 6.32
N MET A 218 -4.93 -0.09 6.75
CA MET A 218 -4.25 -0.30 8.04
C MET A 218 -4.73 0.71 9.10
N ALA A 219 -6.04 0.80 9.33
CA ALA A 219 -6.59 1.75 10.29
C ALA A 219 -7.26 1.06 11.48
N ASN A 220 -6.98 1.56 12.69
CA ASN A 220 -7.71 1.17 13.90
C ASN A 220 -9.13 1.74 13.87
N LYS A 221 -10.00 1.12 13.08
CA LYS A 221 -11.38 1.51 12.83
C LYS A 221 -12.30 0.30 12.93
N SER A 222 -13.55 0.52 13.30
CA SER A 222 -14.55 -0.53 13.38
C SER A 222 -14.89 -1.14 12.02
N ALA A 223 -15.37 -2.37 11.99
CA ALA A 223 -15.84 -3.02 10.77
C ALA A 223 -16.94 -2.19 10.05
N SER A 224 -17.77 -1.48 10.81
CA SER A 224 -18.80 -0.56 10.26
C SER A 224 -18.16 0.61 9.49
N GLU A 225 -17.07 1.19 9.98
CA GLU A 225 -16.38 2.27 9.28
C GLU A 225 -15.74 1.80 7.97
N TYR A 226 -15.23 0.56 7.90
CA TYR A 226 -14.76 -0.05 6.65
C TYR A 226 -15.89 -0.22 5.64
N THR A 227 -17.03 -0.78 6.06
CA THR A 227 -18.17 -1.00 5.15
C THR A 227 -18.80 0.30 4.68
N GLN A 228 -18.89 1.34 5.52
CA GLN A 228 -19.39 2.67 5.13
C GLN A 228 -18.53 3.33 4.04
N ARG A 229 -17.23 3.01 4.00
CA ARG A 229 -16.30 3.48 2.97
C ARG A 229 -16.23 2.54 1.75
N GLY A 230 -16.92 1.42 1.77
CA GLY A 230 -16.86 0.39 0.72
C GLY A 230 -15.60 -0.47 0.73
N TYR A 231 -14.76 -0.36 1.77
CA TYR A 231 -13.53 -1.13 1.87
C TYR A 231 -13.82 -2.57 2.29
N LYS A 232 -13.15 -3.52 1.64
CA LYS A 232 -13.42 -4.96 1.78
C LYS A 232 -12.32 -5.72 2.52
N TRP A 233 -11.23 -5.05 2.88
CA TRP A 233 -10.10 -5.69 3.55
C TRP A 233 -9.48 -4.77 4.59
N ALA A 234 -9.36 -5.28 5.82
CA ALA A 234 -8.67 -4.68 6.95
C ALA A 234 -7.34 -5.41 7.18
N ASN A 235 -6.21 -4.70 7.01
CA ASN A 235 -4.89 -5.20 7.41
C ASN A 235 -4.50 -4.52 8.73
N LEU A 236 -4.57 -5.25 9.83
CA LEU A 236 -4.58 -4.67 11.17
C LEU A 236 -3.31 -5.01 11.96
N SER A 237 -2.75 -4.02 12.66
CA SER A 237 -1.75 -4.31 13.68
C SER A 237 -2.34 -5.26 14.74
N THR A 238 -1.54 -6.23 15.17
CA THR A 238 -1.92 -7.14 16.27
C THR A 238 -2.29 -6.39 17.55
N GLU A 239 -1.74 -5.18 17.77
CA GLU A 239 -2.06 -4.30 18.87
C GLU A 239 -3.50 -3.73 18.83
N PHE A 240 -4.10 -3.63 17.64
CA PHE A 240 -5.48 -3.16 17.48
C PHE A 240 -6.50 -4.25 17.83
N MET A 241 -6.06 -5.50 17.74
CA MET A 241 -6.89 -6.67 18.00
C MET A 241 -7.04 -6.92 19.49
N LYS A 242 -8.19 -7.47 19.89
CA LYS A 242 -8.49 -7.78 21.28
C LYS A 242 -7.42 -8.67 21.94
N GLN A 243 -6.84 -9.59 21.19
CA GLN A 243 -5.75 -10.44 21.66
C GLN A 243 -4.51 -9.64 22.06
N GLY A 244 -4.17 -8.56 21.32
CA GLY A 244 -3.05 -7.67 21.60
C GLY A 244 -3.39 -6.49 22.54
N GLY A 245 -4.56 -6.50 23.19
CA GLY A 245 -4.99 -5.43 24.11
C GLY A 245 -5.85 -4.34 23.47
N GLY A 246 -6.13 -4.41 22.17
CA GLY A 246 -7.06 -3.54 21.45
C GLY A 246 -8.53 -3.98 21.61
N ASN A 247 -9.39 -3.47 20.74
CA ASN A 247 -10.84 -3.71 20.81
C ASN A 247 -11.41 -4.46 19.61
N LEU A 248 -10.63 -4.64 18.52
CA LEU A 248 -11.12 -5.22 17.28
C LEU A 248 -11.07 -6.74 17.33
N THR A 249 -12.06 -7.39 16.69
CA THR A 249 -12.15 -8.85 16.61
C THR A 249 -12.31 -9.32 15.17
N ILE A 250 -11.78 -10.49 14.84
CA ILE A 250 -11.89 -11.11 13.51
C ILE A 250 -13.37 -11.35 13.17
N GLU A 251 -14.16 -11.77 14.17
CA GLU A 251 -15.57 -12.09 14.00
C GLU A 251 -16.42 -10.88 13.57
N GLU A 252 -16.15 -9.69 14.11
CA GLU A 252 -16.87 -8.48 13.73
C GLU A 252 -16.62 -8.10 12.27
N PHE A 253 -15.38 -8.20 11.81
CA PHE A 253 -15.05 -7.93 10.42
C PHE A 253 -15.65 -8.95 9.47
N ASN A 254 -15.52 -10.25 9.77
CA ASN A 254 -16.11 -11.31 8.97
C ASN A 254 -17.63 -11.21 8.88
N LYS A 255 -18.31 -10.88 9.99
CA LYS A 255 -19.76 -10.63 10.00
C LYS A 255 -20.15 -9.45 9.11
N ALA A 256 -19.27 -8.46 8.97
CA ALA A 256 -19.48 -7.30 8.11
C ALA A 256 -19.07 -7.55 6.65
N GLY A 257 -18.56 -8.75 6.30
CA GLY A 257 -18.07 -9.07 4.95
C GLY A 257 -16.77 -8.35 4.60
N VAL A 258 -15.93 -8.08 5.62
CA VAL A 258 -14.60 -7.48 5.47
C VAL A 258 -13.54 -8.51 5.81
N ASP A 259 -12.66 -8.82 4.88
CA ASP A 259 -11.51 -9.70 5.09
C ASP A 259 -10.57 -9.12 6.14
N VAL A 260 -9.93 -9.98 6.93
CA VAL A 260 -8.96 -9.59 7.94
C VAL A 260 -7.60 -10.21 7.67
N SER A 261 -6.57 -9.41 7.73
CA SER A 261 -5.18 -9.85 7.91
C SER A 261 -4.54 -9.09 9.07
N VAL A 262 -3.49 -9.65 9.64
CA VAL A 262 -2.79 -9.03 10.78
C VAL A 262 -1.30 -8.92 10.51
N PHE A 263 -0.65 -7.92 11.18
CA PHE A 263 0.78 -7.69 11.21
C PHE A 263 1.21 -7.08 12.57
N ASN A 264 2.36 -7.41 13.14
CA ASN A 264 3.16 -8.58 12.84
C ASN A 264 2.87 -9.65 13.91
N ALA A 265 2.71 -10.90 13.48
CA ALA A 265 2.60 -12.01 14.41
C ALA A 265 3.99 -12.67 14.55
N ASP A 266 4.80 -12.21 15.52
CA ASP A 266 6.22 -12.55 15.59
C ASP A 266 6.60 -13.48 16.76
N ASP A 267 5.80 -13.54 17.80
CA ASP A 267 5.99 -14.43 18.95
C ASP A 267 5.09 -15.65 18.89
N ASP A 268 5.44 -16.67 19.69
CA ASP A 268 4.72 -17.95 19.68
C ASP A 268 3.25 -17.82 20.09
N VAL A 269 2.95 -16.99 21.06
CA VAL A 269 1.58 -16.82 21.60
C VAL A 269 0.69 -16.16 20.55
N THR A 270 1.21 -15.12 19.91
CA THR A 270 0.51 -14.38 18.84
C THR A 270 0.32 -15.27 17.61
N MET A 271 1.35 -16.02 17.20
CA MET A 271 1.25 -16.98 16.10
C MET A 271 0.18 -18.04 16.37
N ASP A 272 0.23 -18.72 17.53
CA ASP A 272 -0.71 -19.79 17.89
C ASP A 272 -2.16 -19.27 17.93
N TYR A 273 -2.38 -18.08 18.44
CA TYR A 273 -3.69 -17.44 18.44
C TYR A 273 -4.23 -17.27 17.01
N TYR A 274 -3.47 -16.66 16.10
CA TYR A 274 -3.96 -16.40 14.74
C TYR A 274 -4.00 -17.67 13.88
N ILE A 275 -3.18 -18.67 14.13
CA ILE A 275 -3.28 -19.98 13.49
C ILE A 275 -4.65 -20.62 13.80
N ALA A 276 -5.16 -20.49 15.02
CA ALA A 276 -6.49 -21.00 15.39
C ALA A 276 -7.64 -20.32 14.60
N TYR A 277 -7.40 -19.10 14.08
CA TYR A 277 -8.35 -18.34 13.25
C TYR A 277 -8.02 -18.41 11.75
N ALA A 278 -7.04 -19.18 11.30
CA ALA A 278 -6.53 -19.15 9.93
C ALA A 278 -7.62 -19.33 8.86
N SER A 279 -8.63 -20.18 9.13
CA SER A 279 -9.75 -20.40 8.20
C SER A 279 -10.71 -19.21 8.06
N LYS A 280 -10.58 -18.19 8.91
CA LYS A 280 -11.40 -16.98 8.95
C LYS A 280 -10.60 -15.72 8.59
N MET A 281 -9.36 -15.88 8.18
CA MET A 281 -8.44 -14.79 7.89
C MET A 281 -7.96 -14.83 6.45
N LYS A 282 -7.69 -13.66 5.90
CA LYS A 282 -7.05 -13.52 4.60
C LYS A 282 -5.56 -13.88 4.69
N ALA A 283 -4.85 -13.36 5.71
CA ALA A 283 -3.43 -13.62 5.85
C ALA A 283 -2.90 -13.26 7.26
N ILE A 284 -1.71 -13.78 7.57
CA ILE A 284 -0.92 -13.49 8.76
C ILE A 284 0.47 -13.04 8.32
N CYS A 285 0.82 -11.77 8.55
CA CYS A 285 2.12 -11.22 8.23
C CYS A 285 3.07 -11.36 9.43
N THR A 286 4.32 -11.77 9.17
CA THR A 286 5.33 -12.03 10.20
C THR A 286 6.76 -11.79 9.69
N ASN A 287 7.65 -11.44 10.60
CA ASN A 287 9.09 -11.41 10.37
C ASN A 287 9.73 -12.83 10.35
N TYR A 288 8.98 -13.86 10.75
CA TYR A 288 9.44 -15.25 10.90
C TYR A 288 8.58 -16.22 10.09
N PRO A 289 8.54 -16.09 8.74
CA PRO A 289 7.63 -16.86 7.89
C PRO A 289 7.88 -18.36 7.94
N LYS A 290 9.12 -18.84 8.00
CA LYS A 290 9.45 -20.27 8.12
C LYS A 290 8.95 -20.85 9.43
N LYS A 291 9.11 -20.10 10.53
CA LYS A 291 8.60 -20.51 11.85
C LYS A 291 7.07 -20.62 11.83
N LEU A 292 6.37 -19.62 11.27
CA LEU A 292 4.92 -19.63 11.19
C LEU A 292 4.41 -20.79 10.30
N LEU A 293 5.01 -21.02 9.13
CA LEU A 293 4.70 -22.15 8.27
C LEU A 293 4.88 -23.49 9.01
N SER A 294 6.00 -23.68 9.71
CA SER A 294 6.25 -24.88 10.51
C SER A 294 5.18 -25.11 11.57
N LYS A 295 4.74 -24.06 12.27
CA LYS A 295 3.65 -24.16 13.26
C LYS A 295 2.29 -24.52 12.61
N MET A 296 2.07 -24.12 11.36
CA MET A 296 0.88 -24.49 10.57
C MET A 296 0.96 -25.90 9.95
N GLY A 297 2.07 -26.61 10.11
CA GLY A 297 2.29 -27.94 9.50
C GLY A 297 2.51 -27.87 7.98
N LYS A 298 3.12 -26.80 7.51
CA LYS A 298 3.40 -26.52 6.09
C LYS A 298 4.87 -26.61 5.78
#